data_59423143c09ec94d8eb30084ff0031cd
#
_entry.id   59423143c09ec94d8eb30084ff0031cd
#
_cell.length_a   1.000
_cell.length_b   1.000
_cell.length_c   1.000
_cell.angle_alpha   90.00
_cell.angle_beta   90.00
_cell.angle_gamma   90.00
#
_symmetry.space_group_name_H-M   'P 1'
#
loop_
_entity.id
_entity.type
_entity.pdbx_description
1 polymer ?
#
loop_
_entity_poly.entity_id
_entity_poly.type
_entity_poly.pdbx_seq_one_letter_code
_entity_poly.pdbx_strand_id
1 'polypeptide(L)'
;MKKNLLYGFFALSMAIMGISSCAPMDSDDHSLGGSVVSQDALSLTVSEGADNTYTITNSSQDLDDIRYFISTDGKKLEEFAVGASITCQFKKKGSYPVYLYAFSACDQKVLSHNIEVTENWVDPNAPTDDPTEWLGFTAGTNLFEGTSATLRFWFADGSWTQIADPDNEGDVATGITFTMNGCGSERWQAQMQVENTGIVLSAGKTYDFSVVINSSVDGVGATVKPQKEGDDGTFFTENIFPLHKGNNVIALTGCVGFDGNLKVAFDFAGAPEGTVFTVKNFFITEHNDANVIPLDYNSADNIWKAIDDTQAFEMSFWWADAGWTQIGDPGFEANGRIYTITSNSATAAEWQAQNVFNTTSLGFSADDVFDFSCVVMATADSRVTVKLCQIDDDDNQAFYKNDVQLKAGKLQVIKFADCKFAKGAASPVKLIYDFGGCEAGVDFVIANITIIKK
;
A
#
# COMPACT_ATOMS: atom_id res chain seq x y z
N MET A 1 24.19 -3.58 12.91
CA MET A 1 25.11 -4.61 12.38
C MET A 1 25.73 -5.46 13.48
N LYS A 2 24.98 -6.12 14.39
CA LYS A 2 25.56 -7.03 15.41
C LYS A 2 24.61 -8.14 15.88
N LYS A 3 23.49 -8.41 15.19
CA LYS A 3 22.57 -9.52 15.56
C LYS A 3 22.55 -10.70 14.59
N ASN A 4 23.10 -10.59 13.39
CA ASN A 4 23.07 -11.66 12.39
C ASN A 4 24.27 -12.62 12.47
N LEU A 5 25.18 -12.44 13.44
CA LEU A 5 26.36 -13.31 13.58
C LEU A 5 26.15 -14.46 14.57
N LEU A 6 25.02 -14.49 15.29
CA LEU A 6 24.77 -15.49 16.34
C LEU A 6 24.03 -16.73 15.80
N TYR A 7 23.32 -16.62 14.67
CA TYR A 7 22.58 -17.74 14.08
C TYR A 7 23.42 -18.64 13.19
N GLY A 8 24.56 -18.14 12.68
CA GLY A 8 25.51 -18.94 11.90
C GLY A 8 26.35 -19.92 12.73
N PHE A 9 26.46 -19.74 14.05
CA PHE A 9 27.29 -20.59 14.90
C PHE A 9 26.55 -21.78 15.48
N PHE A 10 25.22 -21.77 15.54
CA PHE A 10 24.45 -22.91 16.04
C PHE A 10 24.22 -24.01 15.01
N ALA A 11 24.21 -23.67 13.72
CA ALA A 11 24.10 -24.66 12.65
C ALA A 11 25.40 -25.46 12.45
N LEU A 12 26.55 -24.90 12.85
CA LEU A 12 27.85 -25.58 12.69
C LEU A 12 28.23 -26.47 13.88
N SER A 13 27.57 -26.30 15.02
CA SER A 13 27.87 -27.11 16.22
C SER A 13 27.12 -28.45 16.31
N MET A 14 26.06 -28.65 15.51
CA MET A 14 25.38 -29.95 15.41
C MET A 14 26.01 -30.90 14.37
N ALA A 15 26.88 -30.39 13.51
CA ALA A 15 27.56 -31.21 12.50
C ALA A 15 28.81 -31.94 13.03
N ILE A 16 29.22 -31.74 14.31
CA ILE A 16 30.42 -32.37 14.92
C ILE A 16 30.06 -33.07 16.23
N MET A 17 28.93 -33.78 16.28
CA MET A 17 28.90 -34.91 17.17
C MET A 17 29.23 -36.12 16.30
N GLY A 18 30.53 -36.35 16.16
CA GLY A 18 31.03 -37.58 15.61
C GLY A 18 30.44 -38.74 16.39
N ILE A 19 29.57 -39.47 15.76
CA ILE A 19 29.19 -40.80 16.24
C ILE A 19 30.48 -41.60 16.18
N SER A 20 31.04 -41.85 17.36
CA SER A 20 32.09 -42.86 17.44
C SER A 20 31.54 -44.13 16.80
N SER A 21 32.19 -44.57 15.71
CA SER A 21 31.86 -45.85 15.10
C SER A 21 31.85 -46.89 16.20
N CYS A 22 30.73 -47.60 16.37
CA CYS A 22 30.74 -48.83 17.07
C CYS A 22 31.72 -49.74 16.33
N ALA A 23 32.89 -49.95 16.93
CA ALA A 23 33.78 -51.00 16.46
C ALA A 23 33.03 -52.34 16.51
N PRO A 24 33.06 -53.16 15.49
CA PRO A 24 32.42 -54.47 15.54
C PRO A 24 32.99 -55.25 16.70
N MET A 25 32.15 -55.55 17.67
CA MET A 25 32.51 -56.52 18.71
C MET A 25 32.47 -57.89 18.08
N ASP A 26 33.52 -58.69 18.41
CA ASP A 26 33.74 -59.99 17.89
C ASP A 26 32.54 -60.95 18.03
N SER A 27 32.28 -61.69 16.97
CA SER A 27 31.78 -63.06 16.82
C SER A 27 30.38 -63.45 17.30
N ASP A 28 29.58 -62.57 17.92
CA ASP A 28 28.15 -62.85 18.09
C ASP A 28 27.37 -61.75 17.40
N ASP A 29 26.59 -62.15 16.43
CA ASP A 29 25.81 -61.24 15.52
C ASP A 29 24.81 -60.41 16.31
N HIS A 30 25.31 -59.33 16.94
CA HIS A 30 24.55 -58.29 17.57
C HIS A 30 24.55 -56.98 16.70
N SER A 31 24.72 -57.13 15.39
CA SER A 31 24.49 -56.04 14.48
C SER A 31 23.04 -55.62 14.66
N LEU A 32 22.81 -54.35 14.96
CA LEU A 32 21.47 -53.74 15.03
C LEU A 32 20.72 -53.81 13.70
N GLY A 33 21.24 -54.59 12.74
CA GLY A 33 20.67 -54.80 11.42
C GLY A 33 20.12 -53.51 10.83
N GLY A 34 20.84 -52.89 9.96
CA GLY A 34 20.39 -51.68 9.27
C GLY A 34 21.34 -51.38 8.13
N SER A 35 20.82 -50.88 7.06
CA SER A 35 21.61 -50.46 5.91
C SER A 35 22.39 -49.19 6.19
N VAL A 36 23.66 -49.12 5.75
CA VAL A 36 24.40 -47.88 5.69
C VAL A 36 23.80 -47.03 4.58
N VAL A 37 23.37 -45.80 4.92
CA VAL A 37 22.78 -44.87 3.95
C VAL A 37 23.88 -44.34 3.03
N SER A 38 23.82 -44.65 1.73
CA SER A 38 24.70 -44.02 0.75
C SER A 38 24.23 -42.58 0.47
N GLN A 39 25.16 -41.61 0.40
CA GLN A 39 24.85 -40.24 0.00
C GLN A 39 24.21 -40.18 -1.40
N ASP A 40 24.65 -41.09 -2.31
CA ASP A 40 24.13 -41.15 -3.68
C ASP A 40 22.72 -41.77 -3.75
N ALA A 41 22.19 -42.32 -2.67
CA ALA A 41 20.81 -42.78 -2.58
C ALA A 41 19.81 -41.65 -2.30
N LEU A 42 20.27 -40.49 -1.82
CA LEU A 42 19.42 -39.35 -1.55
C LEU A 42 19.29 -38.48 -2.78
N SER A 43 18.07 -38.14 -3.15
CA SER A 43 17.78 -37.24 -4.26
C SER A 43 16.49 -36.46 -4.01
N LEU A 44 16.51 -35.18 -4.36
CA LEU A 44 15.34 -34.29 -4.43
C LEU A 44 15.16 -33.81 -5.87
N THR A 45 13.95 -33.90 -6.37
CA THR A 45 13.56 -33.21 -7.60
C THR A 45 12.78 -31.96 -7.21
N VAL A 46 13.21 -30.80 -7.66
CA VAL A 46 12.54 -29.53 -7.46
C VAL A 46 12.06 -29.01 -8.80
N SER A 47 10.79 -28.74 -8.91
CA SER A 47 10.18 -28.10 -10.08
C SER A 47 9.59 -26.76 -9.69
N GLU A 48 9.92 -25.72 -10.46
CA GLU A 48 9.36 -24.39 -10.32
C GLU A 48 8.01 -24.33 -11.04
N GLY A 49 7.00 -23.81 -10.38
CA GLY A 49 5.67 -23.51 -10.88
C GLY A 49 5.45 -21.99 -11.02
N ALA A 50 4.22 -21.59 -11.29
CA ALA A 50 3.84 -20.20 -11.29
C ALA A 50 3.89 -19.61 -9.86
N ASP A 51 3.96 -18.27 -9.77
CA ASP A 51 3.79 -17.54 -8.50
C ASP A 51 4.78 -17.92 -7.39
N ASN A 52 6.07 -18.12 -7.73
CA ASN A 52 7.11 -18.55 -6.82
C ASN A 52 6.74 -19.84 -6.04
N THR A 53 5.98 -20.71 -6.68
CA THR A 53 5.57 -22.00 -6.13
C THR A 53 6.55 -23.07 -6.57
N TYR A 54 7.06 -23.84 -5.63
CA TYR A 54 8.01 -24.92 -5.89
C TYR A 54 7.46 -26.25 -5.39
N THR A 55 7.46 -27.24 -6.24
CA THR A 55 7.11 -28.61 -5.86
C THR A 55 8.39 -29.39 -5.65
N ILE A 56 8.57 -29.91 -4.44
CA ILE A 56 9.73 -30.68 -4.00
C ILE A 56 9.28 -32.13 -3.89
N THR A 57 9.97 -33.03 -4.57
CA THR A 57 9.65 -34.47 -4.60
C THR A 57 10.86 -35.25 -4.10
N ASN A 58 10.61 -36.17 -3.19
CA ASN A 58 11.61 -37.13 -2.79
C ASN A 58 11.81 -38.19 -3.90
N SER A 59 12.91 -38.06 -4.62
CA SER A 59 13.31 -38.99 -5.71
C SER A 59 14.44 -39.90 -5.31
N SER A 60 14.64 -40.13 -4.00
CA SER A 60 15.63 -41.04 -3.45
C SER A 60 15.34 -42.48 -3.83
N GLN A 61 16.34 -43.37 -3.62
CA GLN A 61 16.13 -44.78 -3.75
C GLN A 61 15.21 -45.29 -2.64
N ASP A 62 14.25 -46.14 -3.02
CA ASP A 62 13.36 -46.83 -2.08
C ASP A 62 14.05 -48.04 -1.45
N LEU A 63 14.39 -47.95 -0.16
CA LEU A 63 15.11 -48.94 0.59
C LEU A 63 14.30 -49.29 1.84
N ASP A 64 14.03 -50.57 2.06
CA ASP A 64 13.07 -51.09 3.05
C ASP A 64 13.33 -50.66 4.51
N ASP A 65 14.58 -50.38 4.87
CA ASP A 65 14.99 -50.06 6.24
C ASP A 65 15.39 -48.59 6.42
N ILE A 66 15.14 -47.74 5.40
CA ILE A 66 15.44 -46.31 5.46
C ILE A 66 14.14 -45.51 5.53
N ARG A 67 14.09 -44.57 6.49
CA ARG A 67 13.01 -43.56 6.59
C ARG A 67 13.52 -42.21 6.19
N TYR A 68 12.71 -41.52 5.41
CA TYR A 68 13.01 -40.18 4.89
C TYR A 68 12.17 -39.13 5.57
N PHE A 69 12.77 -37.96 5.85
CA PHE A 69 12.11 -36.80 6.43
C PHE A 69 12.56 -35.54 5.69
N ILE A 70 11.69 -34.58 5.57
CA ILE A 70 12.00 -33.29 4.99
C ILE A 70 11.93 -32.18 6.07
N SER A 71 12.75 -31.15 5.91
CA SER A 71 12.61 -29.87 6.61
C SER A 71 12.77 -28.73 5.63
N THR A 72 11.77 -27.88 5.56
CA THR A 72 11.75 -26.67 4.71
C THR A 72 12.07 -25.40 5.49
N ASP A 73 12.12 -25.48 6.82
CA ASP A 73 12.40 -24.36 7.73
C ASP A 73 13.63 -24.58 8.63
N GLY A 74 14.26 -25.76 8.51
CA GLY A 74 15.39 -26.16 9.35
C GLY A 74 15.02 -26.50 10.80
N LYS A 75 13.74 -26.49 11.17
CA LYS A 75 13.26 -26.67 12.54
C LYS A 75 12.38 -27.90 12.71
N LYS A 76 11.45 -28.13 11.79
CA LYS A 76 10.48 -29.21 11.85
C LYS A 76 10.83 -30.28 10.84
N LEU A 77 10.82 -31.53 11.29
CA LEU A 77 10.98 -32.70 10.44
C LEU A 77 9.62 -33.34 10.18
N GLU A 78 9.30 -33.57 8.92
CA GLU A 78 8.07 -34.24 8.49
C GLU A 78 8.46 -35.51 7.72
N GLU A 79 7.75 -36.62 7.94
CA GLU A 79 7.98 -37.88 7.20
C GLU A 79 7.72 -37.62 5.70
N PHE A 80 8.66 -38.08 4.87
CA PHE A 80 8.66 -37.73 3.44
C PHE A 80 9.09 -38.95 2.62
N ALA A 81 8.18 -39.90 2.45
CA ALA A 81 8.42 -41.14 1.74
C ALA A 81 8.91 -40.91 0.30
N VAL A 82 9.59 -41.92 -0.27
CA VAL A 82 10.01 -41.88 -1.68
C VAL A 82 8.77 -41.66 -2.58
N GLY A 83 8.86 -40.76 -3.53
CA GLY A 83 7.74 -40.34 -4.39
C GLY A 83 6.78 -39.36 -3.76
N ALA A 84 6.87 -39.04 -2.46
CA ALA A 84 6.10 -37.98 -1.85
C ALA A 84 6.51 -36.59 -2.37
N SER A 85 5.55 -35.68 -2.44
CA SER A 85 5.78 -34.31 -2.88
C SER A 85 5.16 -33.31 -1.91
N ILE A 86 5.82 -32.18 -1.71
CA ILE A 86 5.31 -31.01 -0.97
C ILE A 86 5.41 -29.79 -1.88
N THR A 87 4.42 -28.91 -1.78
CA THR A 87 4.40 -27.65 -2.52
C THR A 87 4.59 -26.49 -1.55
N CYS A 88 5.58 -25.63 -1.81
CA CYS A 88 5.89 -24.44 -1.03
C CYS A 88 5.80 -23.22 -1.92
N GLN A 89 5.20 -22.13 -1.40
CA GLN A 89 5.22 -20.81 -2.03
C GLN A 89 6.16 -19.89 -1.23
N PHE A 90 7.11 -19.27 -1.93
CA PHE A 90 8.05 -18.31 -1.32
C PHE A 90 7.68 -16.90 -1.74
N LYS A 91 7.23 -16.08 -0.78
CA LYS A 91 6.78 -14.72 -1.06
C LYS A 91 7.91 -13.70 -1.26
N LYS A 92 9.11 -13.99 -0.79
CA LYS A 92 10.24 -13.06 -0.87
C LYS A 92 11.38 -13.66 -1.70
N LYS A 93 12.08 -12.79 -2.41
CA LYS A 93 13.36 -13.10 -3.05
C LYS A 93 14.36 -13.58 -1.99
N GLY A 94 15.05 -14.65 -2.27
CA GLY A 94 16.05 -15.19 -1.34
C GLY A 94 16.45 -16.62 -1.68
N SER A 95 17.37 -17.15 -0.89
CA SER A 95 17.80 -18.54 -0.95
C SER A 95 17.20 -19.32 0.22
N TYR A 96 16.46 -20.36 -0.07
CA TYR A 96 15.71 -21.16 0.91
C TYR A 96 16.25 -22.59 0.95
N PRO A 97 17.01 -22.96 1.99
CA PRO A 97 17.56 -24.29 2.10
C PRO A 97 16.46 -25.30 2.48
N VAL A 98 16.42 -26.40 1.74
CA VAL A 98 15.59 -27.57 2.02
C VAL A 98 16.49 -28.74 2.37
N TYR A 99 16.16 -29.47 3.43
CA TYR A 99 16.94 -30.58 3.91
C TYR A 99 16.15 -31.89 3.81
N LEU A 100 16.71 -32.87 3.14
CA LEU A 100 16.20 -34.24 3.15
C LEU A 100 17.09 -35.09 4.06
N TYR A 101 16.49 -35.70 5.06
CA TYR A 101 17.14 -36.61 6.00
C TYR A 101 16.75 -38.04 5.67
N ALA A 102 17.72 -38.92 5.71
CA ALA A 102 17.52 -40.36 5.62
C ALA A 102 18.08 -41.00 6.87
N PHE A 103 17.29 -41.83 7.52
CA PHE A 103 17.64 -42.55 8.74
C PHE A 103 17.49 -44.06 8.54
N SER A 104 18.50 -44.81 8.94
CA SER A 104 18.40 -46.23 9.19
C SER A 104 18.61 -46.53 10.69
N ALA A 105 18.59 -47.80 11.08
CA ALA A 105 18.86 -48.19 12.46
C ALA A 105 20.30 -47.85 12.91
N CYS A 106 21.25 -47.70 11.97
CA CYS A 106 22.67 -47.52 12.27
C CYS A 106 23.32 -46.30 11.60
N ASP A 107 22.62 -45.58 10.70
CA ASP A 107 23.22 -44.47 9.96
C ASP A 107 22.23 -43.37 9.68
N GLN A 108 22.76 -42.16 9.44
CA GLN A 108 22.02 -40.96 9.07
C GLN A 108 22.75 -40.21 7.96
N LYS A 109 22.01 -39.75 6.96
CA LYS A 109 22.51 -38.83 5.93
C LYS A 109 21.57 -37.64 5.72
N VAL A 110 22.13 -36.56 5.25
CA VAL A 110 21.40 -35.31 4.94
C VAL A 110 21.80 -34.84 3.56
N LEU A 111 20.82 -34.57 2.73
CA LEU A 111 20.95 -33.84 1.48
C LEU A 111 20.40 -32.41 1.68
N SER A 112 21.18 -31.40 1.35
CA SER A 112 20.72 -29.99 1.32
C SER A 112 20.54 -29.55 -0.12
N HIS A 113 19.43 -28.90 -0.39
CA HIS A 113 19.15 -28.26 -1.68
C HIS A 113 18.69 -26.83 -1.44
N ASN A 114 19.26 -25.85 -2.15
CA ASN A 114 18.82 -24.45 -2.05
C ASN A 114 17.86 -24.13 -3.17
N ILE A 115 16.70 -23.57 -2.82
CA ILE A 115 15.75 -23.01 -3.76
C ILE A 115 16.07 -21.53 -3.87
N GLU A 116 16.47 -21.08 -5.07
CA GLU A 116 16.78 -19.68 -5.35
C GLU A 116 15.54 -18.99 -5.92
N VAL A 117 14.93 -18.11 -5.11
CA VAL A 117 13.81 -17.28 -5.53
C VAL A 117 14.37 -15.93 -6.01
N THR A 118 14.24 -15.65 -7.30
CA THR A 118 14.88 -14.51 -7.95
C THR A 118 14.13 -13.21 -7.80
N GLU A 119 12.81 -13.26 -7.60
CA GLU A 119 11.94 -12.10 -7.47
C GLU A 119 10.97 -12.25 -6.33
N ASN A 120 10.49 -11.13 -5.76
CA ASN A 120 9.39 -11.18 -4.81
C ASN A 120 8.11 -11.61 -5.53
N TRP A 121 7.35 -12.49 -4.89
CA TRP A 121 6.00 -12.79 -5.39
C TRP A 121 5.12 -11.55 -5.28
N VAL A 122 4.44 -11.21 -6.36
CA VAL A 122 3.43 -10.16 -6.40
C VAL A 122 2.08 -10.85 -6.53
N ASP A 123 1.17 -10.61 -5.60
CA ASP A 123 -0.19 -11.14 -5.68
C ASP A 123 -0.86 -10.63 -6.96
N PRO A 124 -1.18 -11.52 -7.93
CA PRO A 124 -1.82 -11.10 -9.18
C PRO A 124 -3.24 -10.53 -8.95
N ASN A 125 -3.81 -10.76 -7.78
CA ASN A 125 -5.08 -10.17 -7.36
C ASN A 125 -4.89 -9.00 -6.39
N ALA A 126 -3.64 -8.64 -6.05
CA ALA A 126 -3.41 -7.39 -5.34
C ALA A 126 -3.95 -6.25 -6.20
N PRO A 127 -4.74 -5.34 -5.66
CA PRO A 127 -5.12 -4.15 -6.40
C PRO A 127 -3.83 -3.51 -6.91
N THR A 128 -3.68 -3.37 -8.22
CA THR A 128 -2.65 -2.50 -8.78
C THR A 128 -2.91 -1.14 -8.18
N ASP A 129 -1.95 -0.58 -7.45
CA ASP A 129 -2.08 0.76 -6.91
C ASP A 129 -2.46 1.67 -8.07
N ASP A 130 -3.68 2.19 -8.03
CA ASP A 130 -4.14 3.16 -9.01
C ASP A 130 -3.28 4.43 -8.81
N PRO A 131 -2.44 4.82 -9.76
CA PRO A 131 -1.57 5.96 -9.60
C PRO A 131 -2.33 7.27 -9.40
N THR A 132 -3.64 7.27 -9.62
CA THR A 132 -4.54 8.40 -9.40
C THR A 132 -5.30 8.30 -8.07
N GLU A 133 -5.09 7.24 -7.31
CA GLU A 133 -5.67 7.10 -5.98
C GLU A 133 -4.99 8.06 -5.00
N TRP A 134 -5.79 8.88 -4.35
CA TRP A 134 -5.27 9.73 -3.29
C TRP A 134 -5.01 8.89 -2.03
N LEU A 135 -3.74 8.80 -1.66
CA LEU A 135 -3.27 7.97 -0.53
C LEU A 135 -2.82 8.81 0.69
N GLY A 136 -3.45 9.95 0.91
CA GLY A 136 -3.18 10.83 2.04
C GLY A 136 -2.42 12.11 1.66
N PHE A 137 -2.06 12.87 2.66
CA PHE A 137 -1.38 14.15 2.49
C PHE A 137 0.07 14.00 2.06
N THR A 138 0.55 15.01 1.32
CA THR A 138 1.93 15.05 0.83
C THR A 138 2.59 16.43 1.01
N ALA A 139 1.84 17.47 1.38
CA ALA A 139 2.36 18.82 1.53
C ALA A 139 2.92 19.06 2.93
N GLY A 140 4.12 19.59 3.01
CA GLY A 140 4.85 19.84 4.26
C GLY A 140 5.87 18.75 4.59
N THR A 141 6.55 18.91 5.71
CA THR A 141 7.54 17.93 6.20
C THR A 141 6.82 16.84 6.98
N ASN A 142 6.91 15.60 6.51
CA ASN A 142 6.35 14.46 7.23
C ASN A 142 7.19 14.14 8.48
N LEU A 143 6.62 14.33 9.66
CA LEU A 143 7.31 14.08 10.93
C LEU A 143 7.50 12.58 11.22
N PHE A 144 6.81 11.67 10.50
CA PHE A 144 7.08 10.23 10.59
C PHE A 144 8.34 9.81 9.81
N GLU A 145 8.82 10.65 8.90
CA GLU A 145 10.00 10.32 8.10
C GLU A 145 11.25 10.14 8.99
N GLY A 146 11.89 8.99 8.88
CA GLY A 146 13.08 8.65 9.66
C GLY A 146 12.81 8.29 11.13
N THR A 147 11.55 8.17 11.56
CA THR A 147 11.23 7.70 12.91
C THR A 147 11.53 6.21 13.09
N SER A 148 11.87 5.82 14.30
CA SER A 148 12.06 4.42 14.72
C SER A 148 11.02 4.01 15.74
N ALA A 149 9.75 4.18 15.40
CA ALA A 149 8.63 3.86 16.26
C ALA A 149 8.60 2.39 16.70
N THR A 150 8.09 2.12 17.87
CA THR A 150 7.87 0.77 18.39
C THR A 150 6.45 0.34 18.07
N LEU A 151 6.30 -0.86 17.52
CA LEU A 151 4.99 -1.48 17.33
C LEU A 151 4.65 -2.32 18.55
N ARG A 152 3.42 -2.18 19.02
CA ARG A 152 2.85 -2.99 20.08
C ARG A 152 1.47 -3.46 19.65
N PHE A 153 1.23 -4.75 19.81
CA PHE A 153 -0.09 -5.34 19.68
C PHE A 153 -0.63 -5.72 21.04
N TRP A 154 -1.94 -5.66 21.17
CA TRP A 154 -2.64 -6.18 22.32
C TRP A 154 -3.97 -6.75 21.86
N PHE A 155 -4.08 -8.08 21.87
CA PHE A 155 -5.28 -8.78 21.47
C PHE A 155 -5.84 -9.58 22.64
N ALA A 156 -7.17 -9.60 22.76
CA ALA A 156 -7.88 -10.31 23.80
C ALA A 156 -9.09 -11.05 23.23
N ASP A 157 -9.45 -12.17 23.85
CA ASP A 157 -10.69 -12.89 23.55
C ASP A 157 -11.93 -12.15 24.08
N GLY A 158 -13.14 -12.69 23.83
CA GLY A 158 -14.40 -12.11 24.28
C GLY A 158 -14.54 -12.01 25.82
N SER A 159 -13.65 -12.66 26.59
CA SER A 159 -13.58 -12.61 28.04
C SER A 159 -12.49 -11.66 28.54
N TRP A 160 -11.87 -10.88 27.65
CA TRP A 160 -10.75 -9.97 27.93
C TRP A 160 -9.46 -10.68 28.39
N THR A 161 -9.35 -11.98 28.10
CA THR A 161 -8.10 -12.70 28.30
C THR A 161 -7.17 -12.40 27.13
N GLN A 162 -5.95 -11.94 27.43
CA GLN A 162 -4.97 -11.66 26.39
C GLN A 162 -4.65 -12.95 25.62
N ILE A 163 -4.70 -12.85 24.30
CA ILE A 163 -4.31 -13.91 23.37
C ILE A 163 -2.99 -13.56 22.69
N ALA A 164 -2.47 -14.47 21.86
CA ALA A 164 -1.24 -14.20 21.12
C ALA A 164 -1.38 -12.99 20.21
N ASP A 165 -0.32 -12.21 20.09
CA ASP A 165 -0.24 -11.14 19.11
C ASP A 165 -0.39 -11.70 17.69
N PRO A 166 -0.96 -10.94 16.75
CA PRO A 166 -1.08 -11.38 15.36
C PRO A 166 0.30 -11.51 14.70
N ASP A 167 0.40 -12.43 13.74
CA ASP A 167 1.54 -12.42 12.82
C ASP A 167 1.57 -11.10 12.08
N ASN A 168 2.71 -10.42 12.13
CA ASN A 168 2.89 -9.10 11.55
C ASN A 168 4.24 -8.95 10.85
N GLU A 169 4.30 -8.04 9.87
CA GLU A 169 5.52 -7.68 9.16
C GLU A 169 5.53 -6.19 8.78
N GLY A 170 6.73 -5.68 8.53
CA GLY A 170 6.93 -4.28 8.14
C GLY A 170 7.09 -3.33 9.33
N ASP A 171 7.07 -2.05 9.03
CA ASP A 171 7.22 -0.95 9.98
C ASP A 171 6.47 0.31 9.48
N VAL A 172 6.60 1.42 10.22
CA VAL A 172 5.95 2.69 9.86
C VAL A 172 6.39 3.21 8.48
N ALA A 173 7.64 2.94 8.08
CA ALA A 173 8.19 3.43 6.81
C ALA A 173 7.74 2.58 5.61
N THR A 174 7.61 1.27 5.81
CA THR A 174 7.28 0.30 4.75
C THR A 174 5.82 -0.11 4.72
N GLY A 175 5.08 0.22 5.78
CA GLY A 175 3.74 -0.26 6.06
C GLY A 175 3.75 -1.49 6.96
N ILE A 176 2.74 -1.60 7.83
CA ILE A 176 2.58 -2.65 8.84
C ILE A 176 1.45 -3.56 8.38
N THR A 177 1.78 -4.78 8.01
CA THR A 177 0.78 -5.79 7.61
C THR A 177 0.61 -6.81 8.73
N PHE A 178 -0.63 -7.15 9.06
CA PHE A 178 -0.95 -8.18 10.03
C PHE A 178 -2.26 -8.88 9.69
N THR A 179 -2.43 -10.10 10.22
CA THR A 179 -3.63 -10.92 10.02
C THR A 179 -4.38 -11.05 11.33
N MET A 180 -5.68 -10.71 11.32
CA MET A 180 -6.55 -10.86 12.49
C MET A 180 -6.60 -12.30 12.96
N ASN A 181 -6.30 -12.53 14.22
CA ASN A 181 -6.56 -13.79 14.92
C ASN A 181 -7.89 -13.70 15.72
N GLY A 182 -8.30 -14.80 16.33
CA GLY A 182 -9.59 -14.92 17.01
C GLY A 182 -9.71 -14.05 18.26
N CYS A 183 -9.90 -12.73 18.10
CA CYS A 183 -10.15 -11.78 19.18
C CYS A 183 -11.64 -11.58 19.46
N GLY A 184 -11.96 -10.90 20.57
CA GLY A 184 -13.32 -10.45 20.87
C GLY A 184 -13.76 -9.31 19.95
N SER A 185 -15.07 -8.98 20.01
CA SER A 185 -15.68 -7.94 19.19
C SER A 185 -15.75 -6.56 19.84
N GLU A 186 -15.45 -6.49 21.13
CA GLU A 186 -15.51 -5.23 21.86
C GLU A 186 -14.32 -4.35 21.51
N ARG A 187 -14.59 -3.03 21.47
CA ARG A 187 -13.54 -2.03 21.30
C ARG A 187 -12.38 -2.31 22.25
N TRP A 188 -11.16 -2.12 21.81
CA TRP A 188 -9.89 -2.38 22.50
C TRP A 188 -9.45 -3.85 22.58
N GLN A 189 -10.25 -4.82 22.10
CA GLN A 189 -9.83 -6.23 22.09
C GLN A 189 -8.91 -6.61 20.93
N ALA A 190 -8.65 -5.70 20.00
CA ALA A 190 -7.71 -5.89 18.89
C ALA A 190 -6.96 -4.59 18.57
N GLN A 191 -5.93 -4.30 19.33
CA GLN A 191 -5.18 -3.05 19.22
C GLN A 191 -3.83 -3.23 18.53
N MET A 192 -3.51 -2.28 17.64
CA MET A 192 -2.16 -1.98 17.18
C MET A 192 -1.78 -0.58 17.66
N GLN A 193 -0.61 -0.42 18.25
CA GLN A 193 -0.11 0.86 18.73
C GLN A 193 1.25 1.17 18.13
N VAL A 194 1.40 2.38 17.60
CA VAL A 194 2.66 2.96 17.14
C VAL A 194 3.15 3.91 18.25
N GLU A 195 4.09 3.45 19.05
CA GLU A 195 4.60 4.10 20.26
C GLU A 195 6.05 4.56 20.06
N ASN A 196 6.53 5.40 20.99
CA ASN A 196 7.92 5.89 20.98
C ASN A 196 8.32 6.49 19.61
N THR A 197 7.41 7.23 18.99
CA THR A 197 7.64 7.82 17.65
C THR A 197 8.77 8.87 17.66
N GLY A 198 9.07 9.46 18.82
CA GLY A 198 9.97 10.61 18.94
C GLY A 198 9.39 11.91 18.36
N ILE A 199 8.16 11.88 17.85
CA ILE A 199 7.47 13.07 17.33
C ILE A 199 6.90 13.87 18.49
N VAL A 200 7.43 15.08 18.70
CA VAL A 200 6.96 15.99 19.75
C VAL A 200 6.02 17.02 19.14
N LEU A 201 4.77 17.06 19.60
CA LEU A 201 3.80 18.06 19.21
C LEU A 201 3.75 19.22 20.20
N SER A 202 3.12 20.32 19.83
CA SER A 202 2.93 21.52 20.64
C SER A 202 1.47 21.95 20.67
N ALA A 203 0.94 22.27 21.84
CA ALA A 203 -0.42 22.79 22.03
C ALA A 203 -0.67 24.15 21.34
N GLY A 204 0.39 24.89 21.00
CA GLY A 204 0.30 26.17 20.29
C GLY A 204 0.20 26.06 18.77
N LYS A 205 0.19 24.83 18.22
CA LYS A 205 0.17 24.56 16.78
C LYS A 205 -1.01 23.70 16.39
N THR A 206 -1.35 23.73 15.11
CA THR A 206 -2.29 22.81 14.50
C THR A 206 -1.56 21.87 13.54
N TYR A 207 -2.12 20.68 13.33
CA TYR A 207 -1.49 19.62 12.55
C TYR A 207 -2.47 18.98 11.60
N ASP A 208 -1.92 18.50 10.47
CA ASP A 208 -2.62 17.62 9.54
C ASP A 208 -2.08 16.20 9.71
N PHE A 209 -2.98 15.24 9.79
CA PHE A 209 -2.66 13.83 9.94
C PHE A 209 -3.35 13.01 8.86
N SER A 210 -2.64 12.06 8.28
CA SER A 210 -3.26 11.03 7.45
C SER A 210 -2.57 9.68 7.58
N VAL A 211 -3.34 8.62 7.33
CA VAL A 211 -2.86 7.24 7.29
C VAL A 211 -3.76 6.44 6.34
N VAL A 212 -3.21 5.45 5.68
CA VAL A 212 -3.96 4.51 4.84
C VAL A 212 -4.13 3.20 5.58
N ILE A 213 -5.36 2.68 5.64
CA ILE A 213 -5.67 1.34 6.10
C ILE A 213 -6.19 0.55 4.89
N ASN A 214 -5.39 -0.40 4.40
CA ASN A 214 -5.86 -1.36 3.41
C ASN A 214 -6.54 -2.52 4.15
N SER A 215 -7.77 -2.85 3.77
CA SER A 215 -8.53 -3.97 4.32
C SER A 215 -8.76 -5.04 3.25
N SER A 216 -8.59 -6.31 3.60
CA SER A 216 -8.91 -7.42 2.69
C SER A 216 -10.40 -7.71 2.56
N VAL A 217 -11.25 -7.08 3.39
CA VAL A 217 -12.70 -7.29 3.43
C VAL A 217 -13.47 -5.97 3.51
N ASP A 218 -14.75 -6.01 3.16
CA ASP A 218 -15.70 -4.91 3.30
C ASP A 218 -16.42 -4.93 4.64
N GLY A 219 -16.95 -3.76 5.05
CA GLY A 219 -17.92 -3.65 6.13
C GLY A 219 -17.35 -3.79 7.54
N VAL A 220 -16.05 -3.68 7.70
CA VAL A 220 -15.37 -3.59 9.00
C VAL A 220 -15.10 -2.14 9.38
N GLY A 221 -14.73 -1.90 10.64
CA GLY A 221 -14.38 -0.56 11.11
C GLY A 221 -13.01 -0.56 11.78
N ALA A 222 -12.34 0.59 11.75
CA ALA A 222 -11.15 0.84 12.55
C ALA A 222 -11.29 2.14 13.33
N THR A 223 -10.91 2.12 14.61
CA THR A 223 -10.65 3.35 15.34
C THR A 223 -9.23 3.80 15.01
N VAL A 224 -9.05 5.09 14.74
CA VAL A 224 -7.73 5.70 14.57
C VAL A 224 -7.62 6.85 15.56
N LYS A 225 -6.66 6.73 16.47
CA LYS A 225 -6.51 7.66 17.60
C LYS A 225 -5.07 8.19 17.68
N PRO A 226 -4.74 9.27 16.97
CA PRO A 226 -3.50 10.01 17.24
C PRO A 226 -3.63 10.73 18.58
N GLN A 227 -2.79 10.36 19.54
CA GLN A 227 -2.93 10.78 20.93
C GLN A 227 -1.59 11.08 21.58
N LYS A 228 -1.64 11.74 22.72
CA LYS A 228 -0.48 11.99 23.55
C LYS A 228 -0.02 10.69 24.22
N GLU A 229 1.26 10.39 24.09
CA GLU A 229 1.86 9.25 24.76
C GLU A 229 1.77 9.39 26.29
N GLY A 230 1.28 8.35 26.96
CA GLY A 230 1.05 8.35 28.41
C GLY A 230 -0.20 9.09 28.88
N ASP A 231 -1.03 9.62 27.97
CA ASP A 231 -2.28 10.30 28.29
C ASP A 231 -3.36 9.98 27.26
N ASP A 232 -4.15 8.95 27.52
CA ASP A 232 -5.19 8.47 26.61
C ASP A 232 -6.41 9.40 26.49
N GLY A 233 -6.49 10.45 27.31
CA GLY A 233 -7.53 11.48 27.28
C GLY A 233 -7.23 12.64 26.33
N THR A 234 -6.00 12.77 25.82
CA THR A 234 -5.57 13.84 24.91
C THR A 234 -5.28 13.28 23.52
N PHE A 235 -6.14 13.58 22.54
CA PHE A 235 -6.09 13.01 21.19
C PHE A 235 -6.69 13.95 20.14
N PHE A 236 -6.41 13.70 18.85
CA PHE A 236 -7.04 14.41 17.72
C PHE A 236 -8.46 13.90 17.47
N THR A 237 -8.62 12.61 17.41
CA THR A 237 -9.91 11.91 17.24
C THR A 237 -9.83 10.51 17.83
N GLU A 238 -10.98 9.91 18.12
CA GLU A 238 -11.14 8.49 18.43
C GLU A 238 -12.38 7.91 17.74
N ASN A 239 -12.73 8.47 16.56
CA ASN A 239 -13.85 8.00 15.79
C ASN A 239 -13.58 6.61 15.18
N ILE A 240 -14.65 5.85 14.99
CA ILE A 240 -14.63 4.64 14.19
C ILE A 240 -14.83 5.03 12.73
N PHE A 241 -13.90 4.64 11.88
CA PHE A 241 -13.97 4.84 10.44
C PHE A 241 -14.44 3.55 9.79
N PRO A 242 -15.53 3.58 9.00
CA PRO A 242 -15.93 2.42 8.22
C PRO A 242 -14.89 2.16 7.14
N LEU A 243 -14.54 0.87 6.96
CA LEU A 243 -13.59 0.44 5.96
C LEU A 243 -14.29 -0.39 4.89
N HIS A 244 -13.89 -0.18 3.65
CA HIS A 244 -14.19 -1.04 2.52
C HIS A 244 -12.94 -1.83 2.11
N LYS A 245 -13.14 -2.89 1.33
CA LYS A 245 -12.03 -3.65 0.77
C LYS A 245 -11.14 -2.75 -0.10
N GLY A 246 -9.81 -2.81 0.13
CA GLY A 246 -8.83 -1.94 -0.51
C GLY A 246 -8.36 -0.81 0.40
N ASN A 247 -7.82 0.24 -0.18
CA ASN A 247 -7.26 1.37 0.55
C ASN A 247 -8.35 2.30 1.09
N ASN A 248 -8.24 2.64 2.37
CA ASN A 248 -9.09 3.60 3.07
C ASN A 248 -8.20 4.69 3.65
N VAL A 249 -8.36 5.91 3.20
CA VAL A 249 -7.57 7.04 3.72
C VAL A 249 -8.29 7.70 4.87
N ILE A 250 -7.68 7.67 6.04
CA ILE A 250 -8.12 8.45 7.20
C ILE A 250 -7.29 9.72 7.24
N ALA A 251 -7.96 10.86 7.11
CA ALA A 251 -7.30 12.16 7.04
C ALA A 251 -8.01 13.19 7.91
N LEU A 252 -7.21 13.97 8.63
CA LEU A 252 -7.65 15.02 9.55
C LEU A 252 -6.84 16.28 9.26
N THR A 253 -7.49 17.43 9.17
CA THR A 253 -6.82 18.73 8.95
C THR A 253 -7.05 19.67 10.14
N GLY A 254 -6.05 20.50 10.44
CA GLY A 254 -6.17 21.55 11.44
C GLY A 254 -6.40 21.05 12.88
N CYS A 255 -5.95 19.83 13.19
CA CYS A 255 -6.07 19.27 14.53
C CYS A 255 -5.26 20.07 15.54
N VAL A 256 -5.88 20.46 16.65
CA VAL A 256 -5.18 21.18 17.72
C VAL A 256 -4.14 20.27 18.35
N GLY A 257 -2.90 20.72 18.37
CA GLY A 257 -1.79 19.97 18.97
C GLY A 257 -1.85 19.91 20.50
N PHE A 258 -0.96 19.12 21.08
CA PHE A 258 -0.76 18.98 22.51
C PHE A 258 0.75 18.97 22.82
N ASP A 259 1.12 19.36 24.03
CA ASP A 259 2.53 19.30 24.45
C ASP A 259 2.90 17.87 24.85
N GLY A 260 3.75 17.22 24.06
CA GLY A 260 4.25 15.89 24.34
C GLY A 260 4.46 15.00 23.10
N ASN A 261 4.87 13.77 23.34
CA ASN A 261 5.11 12.79 22.29
C ASN A 261 3.79 12.29 21.69
N LEU A 262 3.81 12.06 20.38
CA LEU A 262 2.72 11.43 19.64
C LEU A 262 2.80 9.90 19.77
N LYS A 263 1.68 9.27 20.06
CA LYS A 263 1.38 7.86 19.86
C LYS A 263 0.17 7.74 18.92
N VAL A 264 0.12 6.73 18.07
CA VAL A 264 -1.08 6.44 17.28
C VAL A 264 -1.60 5.06 17.66
N ALA A 265 -2.82 5.00 18.16
CA ALA A 265 -3.50 3.75 18.48
C ALA A 265 -4.56 3.45 17.41
N PHE A 266 -4.64 2.19 17.05
CA PHE A 266 -5.63 1.63 16.13
C PHE A 266 -6.37 0.53 16.85
N ASP A 267 -7.68 0.41 16.58
CA ASP A 267 -8.51 -0.65 17.11
C ASP A 267 -9.32 -1.27 15.97
N PHE A 268 -9.15 -2.58 15.79
CA PHE A 268 -9.74 -3.38 14.72
C PHE A 268 -10.74 -4.41 15.24
N ALA A 269 -11.16 -4.30 16.50
CA ALA A 269 -12.07 -5.26 17.11
C ALA A 269 -13.37 -5.38 16.33
N GLY A 270 -13.88 -6.61 16.22
CA GLY A 270 -15.03 -6.95 15.41
C GLY A 270 -14.74 -7.32 13.96
N ALA A 271 -13.50 -7.14 13.49
CA ALA A 271 -13.10 -7.69 12.19
C ALA A 271 -13.01 -9.23 12.27
N PRO A 272 -13.47 -9.97 11.24
CA PRO A 272 -13.39 -11.43 11.21
C PRO A 272 -11.94 -11.93 11.30
N GLU A 273 -11.75 -13.10 11.95
CA GLU A 273 -10.48 -13.83 11.92
C GLU A 273 -10.03 -14.09 10.47
N GLY A 274 -8.74 -13.96 10.20
CA GLY A 274 -8.16 -14.08 8.88
C GLY A 274 -8.26 -12.80 8.03
N THR A 275 -8.91 -11.73 8.51
CA THR A 275 -8.84 -10.42 7.84
C THR A 275 -7.40 -9.91 7.87
N VAL A 276 -6.91 -9.51 6.70
CA VAL A 276 -5.58 -8.89 6.57
C VAL A 276 -5.74 -7.38 6.51
N PHE A 277 -4.99 -6.69 7.36
CA PHE A 277 -4.85 -5.24 7.32
C PHE A 277 -3.42 -4.85 6.99
N THR A 278 -3.27 -3.80 6.17
CA THR A 278 -2.00 -3.11 5.99
C THR A 278 -2.18 -1.63 6.33
N VAL A 279 -1.50 -1.16 7.37
CA VAL A 279 -1.50 0.26 7.77
C VAL A 279 -0.25 0.91 7.24
N LYS A 280 -0.39 1.87 6.34
CA LYS A 280 0.72 2.46 5.58
C LYS A 280 0.55 3.98 5.41
N ASN A 281 1.55 4.64 4.81
CA ASN A 281 1.53 6.07 4.48
C ASN A 281 1.23 6.95 5.70
N PHE A 282 1.90 6.67 6.80
CA PHE A 282 1.81 7.52 8.00
C PHE A 282 2.33 8.92 7.66
N PHE A 283 1.49 9.91 7.88
CA PHE A 283 1.84 11.30 7.62
C PHE A 283 1.32 12.19 8.74
N ILE A 284 2.17 13.05 9.25
CA ILE A 284 1.79 14.17 10.12
C ILE A 284 2.72 15.34 9.84
N THR A 285 2.13 16.52 9.74
CA THR A 285 2.87 17.78 9.55
C THR A 285 2.18 18.90 10.33
N GLU A 286 2.87 20.02 10.59
CA GLU A 286 2.18 21.26 10.95
C GLU A 286 1.19 21.61 9.84
N HIS A 287 0.03 22.18 10.22
CA HIS A 287 -1.06 22.46 9.29
C HIS A 287 -0.57 23.21 8.05
N ASN A 288 -0.97 22.72 6.89
CA ASN A 288 -0.62 23.27 5.60
C ASN A 288 -1.89 23.34 4.72
N ASP A 289 -2.27 24.52 4.27
CA ASP A 289 -3.45 24.74 3.44
C ASP A 289 -3.46 23.97 2.11
N ALA A 290 -2.29 23.45 1.67
CA ALA A 290 -2.21 22.57 0.51
C ALA A 290 -2.64 21.12 0.81
N ASN A 291 -2.77 20.74 2.07
CA ASN A 291 -3.29 19.44 2.49
C ASN A 291 -4.83 19.46 2.42
N VAL A 292 -5.36 19.09 1.30
CA VAL A 292 -6.79 19.11 1.00
C VAL A 292 -7.31 17.68 0.86
N ILE A 293 -8.46 17.40 1.49
CA ILE A 293 -9.16 16.11 1.35
C ILE A 293 -10.06 16.21 0.13
N PRO A 294 -9.89 15.36 -0.93
CA PRO A 294 -10.76 15.36 -2.09
C PRO A 294 -12.20 15.01 -1.72
N LEU A 295 -13.13 15.37 -2.59
CA LEU A 295 -14.50 14.85 -2.52
C LEU A 295 -14.49 13.36 -2.92
N ASP A 296 -15.49 12.62 -2.43
CA ASP A 296 -15.66 11.22 -2.81
C ASP A 296 -16.12 11.12 -4.27
N TYR A 297 -15.22 10.67 -5.15
CA TYR A 297 -15.52 10.45 -6.57
C TYR A 297 -16.67 9.45 -6.76
N ASN A 298 -16.79 8.45 -5.91
CA ASN A 298 -17.82 7.40 -6.01
C ASN A 298 -19.16 7.82 -5.40
N SER A 299 -19.26 9.03 -4.85
CA SER A 299 -20.54 9.56 -4.38
C SER A 299 -21.62 9.48 -5.47
N ALA A 300 -22.81 9.04 -5.09
CA ALA A 300 -23.97 9.03 -5.98
C ALA A 300 -24.37 10.43 -6.46
N ASP A 301 -23.97 11.46 -5.73
CA ASP A 301 -24.23 12.88 -6.02
C ASP A 301 -23.18 13.52 -6.92
N ASN A 302 -22.13 12.77 -7.33
CA ASN A 302 -21.13 13.27 -8.26
C ASN A 302 -21.70 13.37 -9.68
N ILE A 303 -22.08 14.59 -10.09
CA ILE A 303 -22.67 14.82 -11.40
C ILE A 303 -21.67 14.70 -12.56
N TRP A 304 -20.35 14.80 -12.31
CA TRP A 304 -19.32 14.60 -13.34
C TRP A 304 -19.14 13.10 -13.69
N LYS A 305 -19.50 12.20 -12.79
CA LYS A 305 -19.35 10.76 -13.01
C LYS A 305 -20.07 10.27 -14.28
N ALA A 306 -21.26 10.81 -14.57
CA ALA A 306 -21.97 10.48 -15.80
C ALA A 306 -21.23 10.92 -17.06
N ILE A 307 -20.42 11.98 -16.99
CA ILE A 307 -19.55 12.44 -18.08
C ILE A 307 -18.38 11.47 -18.27
N ASP A 308 -17.75 11.04 -17.19
CA ASP A 308 -16.67 10.04 -17.23
C ASP A 308 -17.15 8.69 -17.78
N ASP A 309 -18.32 8.23 -17.33
CA ASP A 309 -18.88 6.94 -17.74
C ASP A 309 -19.28 6.93 -19.24
N THR A 310 -19.64 8.05 -19.81
CA THR A 310 -20.11 8.18 -21.21
C THR A 310 -19.16 8.93 -22.13
N GLN A 311 -18.09 9.51 -21.57
CA GLN A 311 -17.17 10.43 -22.28
C GLN A 311 -17.90 11.56 -23.00
N ALA A 312 -18.95 12.13 -22.34
CA ALA A 312 -19.84 13.15 -22.90
C ALA A 312 -19.24 14.56 -22.87
N PHE A 313 -18.08 14.71 -23.46
CA PHE A 313 -17.39 16.00 -23.65
C PHE A 313 -16.67 16.04 -24.99
N GLU A 314 -16.37 17.23 -25.45
CA GLU A 314 -15.51 17.47 -26.60
C GLU A 314 -14.24 18.18 -26.11
N MET A 315 -13.08 17.58 -26.43
CA MET A 315 -11.80 18.23 -26.13
C MET A 315 -11.47 19.27 -27.17
N SER A 316 -11.05 20.44 -26.71
CA SER A 316 -10.39 21.42 -27.55
C SER A 316 -9.09 21.88 -26.92
N PHE A 317 -8.11 22.13 -27.77
CA PHE A 317 -6.77 22.52 -27.37
C PHE A 317 -6.38 23.84 -27.98
N TRP A 318 -5.68 24.66 -27.18
CA TRP A 318 -5.00 25.81 -27.73
C TRP A 318 -3.59 25.86 -27.14
N TRP A 319 -2.63 25.49 -27.97
CA TRP A 319 -1.22 25.46 -27.58
C TRP A 319 -0.42 26.41 -28.47
N ALA A 320 0.48 27.20 -27.85
CA ALA A 320 1.29 28.20 -28.53
C ALA A 320 2.74 28.19 -28.01
N ASP A 321 3.66 28.54 -28.89
CA ASP A 321 5.05 28.77 -28.52
C ASP A 321 5.23 30.06 -27.71
N ALA A 322 6.48 30.34 -27.26
CA ALA A 322 6.79 31.57 -26.52
C ALA A 322 6.48 32.87 -27.26
N GLY A 323 6.35 32.81 -28.59
CA GLY A 323 5.94 33.94 -29.46
C GLY A 323 4.43 34.01 -29.68
N TRP A 324 3.63 33.17 -28.99
CA TRP A 324 2.17 33.07 -29.16
C TRP A 324 1.74 32.55 -30.54
N THR A 325 2.63 31.89 -31.27
CA THR A 325 2.28 31.17 -32.48
C THR A 325 1.68 29.83 -32.10
N GLN A 326 0.47 29.54 -32.61
CA GLN A 326 -0.18 28.24 -32.38
C GLN A 326 0.70 27.09 -32.89
N ILE A 327 0.87 26.10 -32.06
CA ILE A 327 1.59 24.85 -32.31
C ILE A 327 0.59 23.69 -32.38
N GLY A 328 1.06 22.49 -32.71
CA GLY A 328 0.18 21.30 -32.76
C GLY A 328 -0.43 20.95 -31.40
N ASP A 329 -1.56 20.27 -31.44
CA ASP A 329 -2.24 19.80 -30.25
C ASP A 329 -1.39 18.80 -29.47
N PRO A 330 -1.53 18.73 -28.12
CA PRO A 330 -0.84 17.74 -27.30
C PRO A 330 -1.37 16.31 -27.55
N GLY A 331 -0.65 15.31 -27.08
CA GLY A 331 -1.21 13.97 -26.92
C GLY A 331 -2.37 13.99 -25.94
N PHE A 332 -3.44 13.27 -26.24
CA PHE A 332 -4.58 13.12 -25.33
C PHE A 332 -5.09 11.69 -25.30
N GLU A 333 -5.24 11.14 -24.11
CA GLU A 333 -5.85 9.85 -23.85
C GLU A 333 -6.88 9.96 -22.73
N ALA A 334 -8.03 9.28 -22.91
CA ALA A 334 -9.08 9.19 -21.91
C ALA A 334 -9.34 7.72 -21.57
N ASN A 335 -9.34 7.41 -20.28
CA ASN A 335 -9.65 6.07 -19.78
C ASN A 335 -10.59 6.19 -18.57
N GLY A 336 -11.90 6.17 -18.84
CA GLY A 336 -12.91 6.43 -17.81
C GLY A 336 -12.68 7.78 -17.15
N ARG A 337 -12.37 7.75 -15.86
CA ARG A 337 -12.14 8.93 -14.99
C ARG A 337 -10.73 9.50 -15.04
N ILE A 338 -9.84 8.95 -15.86
CA ILE A 338 -8.43 9.31 -15.96
C ILE A 338 -8.18 9.91 -17.34
N TYR A 339 -7.61 11.09 -17.37
CA TYR A 339 -7.27 11.84 -18.56
C TYR A 339 -5.78 12.14 -18.55
N THR A 340 -5.08 11.75 -19.61
CA THR A 340 -3.65 12.03 -19.77
C THR A 340 -3.44 12.99 -20.93
N ILE A 341 -2.69 14.05 -20.68
CA ILE A 341 -2.29 15.07 -21.66
C ILE A 341 -0.78 15.05 -21.72
N THR A 342 -0.22 14.72 -22.89
CA THR A 342 1.24 14.68 -23.11
C THR A 342 1.67 15.90 -23.89
N SER A 343 2.45 16.79 -23.27
CA SER A 343 2.97 17.99 -23.91
C SER A 343 3.88 17.64 -25.07
N ASN A 344 3.59 18.16 -26.26
CA ASN A 344 4.40 17.93 -27.47
C ASN A 344 5.48 19.00 -27.68
N SER A 345 5.42 20.10 -26.93
CA SER A 345 6.32 21.24 -27.06
C SER A 345 6.41 22.00 -25.74
N ALA A 346 7.54 22.65 -25.51
CA ALA A 346 7.67 23.55 -24.37
C ALA A 346 6.84 24.80 -24.56
N THR A 347 6.26 25.31 -23.46
CA THR A 347 5.50 26.56 -23.41
C THR A 347 6.06 27.48 -22.32
N ALA A 348 5.71 28.74 -22.30
CA ALA A 348 6.25 29.72 -21.35
C ALA A 348 5.19 30.36 -20.45
N ALA A 349 4.13 30.93 -21.05
CA ALA A 349 3.08 31.59 -20.31
C ALA A 349 1.94 30.65 -19.94
N GLU A 350 1.20 30.98 -18.90
CA GLU A 350 0.09 30.22 -18.36
C GLU A 350 -0.90 29.74 -19.42
N TRP A 351 -1.41 30.67 -20.24
CA TRP A 351 -2.43 30.38 -21.24
C TRP A 351 -1.93 29.76 -22.54
N GLN A 352 -0.64 29.43 -22.65
CA GLN A 352 -0.07 28.86 -23.87
C GLN A 352 -0.24 27.33 -23.99
N ALA A 353 -0.91 26.70 -23.04
CA ALA A 353 -1.17 25.26 -23.05
C ALA A 353 -2.56 24.95 -22.47
N GLN A 354 -3.60 25.38 -23.20
CA GLN A 354 -4.99 25.23 -22.77
C GLN A 354 -5.56 23.87 -23.20
N ASN A 355 -6.22 23.22 -22.27
CA ASN A 355 -6.91 21.95 -22.46
C ASN A 355 -8.33 22.09 -21.92
N VAL A 356 -9.32 22.00 -22.79
CA VAL A 356 -10.69 22.39 -22.51
C VAL A 356 -11.63 21.21 -22.68
N PHE A 357 -12.28 20.81 -21.61
CA PHE A 357 -13.37 19.84 -21.59
C PHE A 357 -14.69 20.61 -21.83
N ASN A 358 -15.21 20.59 -23.04
CA ASN A 358 -16.49 21.21 -23.38
C ASN A 358 -17.61 20.21 -23.12
N THR A 359 -18.48 20.49 -22.14
CA THR A 359 -19.58 19.61 -21.77
C THR A 359 -20.91 20.18 -22.27
N THR A 360 -21.61 19.47 -23.13
CA THR A 360 -22.93 19.88 -23.62
C THR A 360 -24.07 19.47 -22.71
N SER A 361 -23.81 18.49 -21.84
CA SER A 361 -24.81 17.88 -20.92
C SER A 361 -24.80 18.47 -19.50
N LEU A 362 -23.79 19.27 -19.16
CA LEU A 362 -23.67 19.86 -17.82
C LEU A 362 -24.07 21.31 -17.81
N GLY A 363 -24.97 21.66 -16.92
CA GLY A 363 -25.43 23.02 -16.72
C GLY A 363 -25.86 23.30 -15.28
N PHE A 364 -25.85 24.58 -14.95
CA PHE A 364 -26.15 25.09 -13.60
C PHE A 364 -27.19 26.18 -13.66
N SER A 365 -28.14 26.16 -12.74
CA SER A 365 -29.09 27.26 -12.51
C SER A 365 -28.43 28.38 -11.69
N ALA A 366 -29.09 29.52 -11.63
CA ALA A 366 -28.57 30.70 -10.90
C ALA A 366 -28.41 30.44 -9.38
N ASP A 367 -29.19 29.53 -8.85
CA ASP A 367 -29.20 29.21 -7.40
C ASP A 367 -28.34 27.99 -7.03
N ASP A 368 -27.80 27.29 -8.02
CA ASP A 368 -26.96 26.14 -7.76
C ASP A 368 -25.69 26.56 -7.03
N VAL A 369 -25.44 25.88 -5.90
CA VAL A 369 -24.19 25.92 -5.15
C VAL A 369 -23.61 24.51 -5.17
N PHE A 370 -22.31 24.39 -5.39
CA PHE A 370 -21.66 23.08 -5.49
C PHE A 370 -20.23 23.11 -4.97
N ASP A 371 -19.73 21.95 -4.63
CA ASP A 371 -18.31 21.70 -4.35
C ASP A 371 -17.68 21.01 -5.54
N PHE A 372 -16.41 21.32 -5.80
CA PHE A 372 -15.58 20.72 -6.84
C PHE A 372 -14.30 20.15 -6.24
N SER A 373 -13.87 18.99 -6.72
CA SER A 373 -12.47 18.54 -6.55
C SER A 373 -11.99 17.71 -7.75
N CYS A 374 -10.69 17.69 -7.94
CA CYS A 374 -10.00 16.74 -8.82
C CYS A 374 -8.61 16.45 -8.25
N VAL A 375 -7.94 15.44 -8.78
CA VAL A 375 -6.51 15.20 -8.56
C VAL A 375 -5.76 15.46 -9.86
N VAL A 376 -4.58 16.07 -9.74
CA VAL A 376 -3.68 16.33 -10.87
C VAL A 376 -2.29 15.87 -10.51
N MET A 377 -1.61 15.22 -11.45
CA MET A 377 -0.21 14.81 -11.34
C MET A 377 0.53 15.22 -12.61
N ALA A 378 1.81 15.50 -12.49
CA ALA A 378 2.71 15.69 -13.65
C ALA A 378 3.96 14.82 -13.50
N THR A 379 4.54 14.37 -14.60
CA THR A 379 5.80 13.59 -14.61
C THR A 379 7.05 14.45 -14.37
N ALA A 380 6.92 15.78 -14.44
CA ALA A 380 7.95 16.74 -14.09
C ALA A 380 7.39 17.87 -13.24
N ASP A 381 8.26 18.59 -12.51
CA ASP A 381 7.85 19.80 -11.79
C ASP A 381 7.22 20.81 -12.77
N SER A 382 5.98 21.20 -12.48
CA SER A 382 5.14 21.98 -13.37
C SER A 382 4.13 22.80 -12.58
N ARG A 383 3.18 23.39 -13.27
CA ARG A 383 2.05 24.10 -12.67
C ARG A 383 0.77 23.84 -13.44
N VAL A 384 -0.36 24.10 -12.80
CA VAL A 384 -1.68 24.05 -13.45
C VAL A 384 -2.56 25.23 -13.04
N THR A 385 -3.32 25.73 -13.99
CA THR A 385 -4.46 26.62 -13.74
C THR A 385 -5.73 25.83 -14.00
N VAL A 386 -6.72 25.94 -13.10
CA VAL A 386 -8.02 25.28 -13.25
C VAL A 386 -9.14 26.29 -13.20
N LYS A 387 -10.06 26.22 -14.18
CA LYS A 387 -11.19 27.12 -14.31
C LYS A 387 -12.44 26.38 -14.78
N LEU A 388 -13.58 26.67 -14.17
CA LEU A 388 -14.88 26.24 -14.67
C LEU A 388 -15.70 27.47 -15.05
N CYS A 389 -16.12 27.57 -16.32
CA CYS A 389 -16.88 28.70 -16.82
C CYS A 389 -17.91 28.26 -17.87
N GLN A 390 -18.78 29.19 -18.25
CA GLN A 390 -19.70 29.02 -19.37
C GLN A 390 -18.92 29.00 -20.71
N ILE A 391 -19.36 28.19 -21.69
CA ILE A 391 -18.61 28.00 -22.94
C ILE A 391 -18.41 29.32 -23.68
N ASP A 392 -19.44 30.13 -23.82
CA ASP A 392 -19.40 31.38 -24.60
C ASP A 392 -19.16 32.65 -23.76
N ASP A 393 -18.94 32.50 -22.45
CA ASP A 393 -18.71 33.62 -21.53
C ASP A 393 -17.71 33.24 -20.44
N ASP A 394 -16.44 33.50 -20.70
CA ASP A 394 -15.34 33.19 -19.78
C ASP A 394 -15.41 33.94 -18.44
N ASP A 395 -16.14 35.08 -18.40
CA ASP A 395 -16.35 35.84 -17.18
C ASP A 395 -17.48 35.25 -16.31
N ASN A 396 -18.37 34.44 -16.90
CA ASN A 396 -19.33 33.66 -16.11
C ASN A 396 -18.68 32.39 -15.61
N GLN A 397 -17.79 32.53 -14.63
CA GLN A 397 -17.01 31.48 -14.03
C GLN A 397 -17.51 31.12 -12.62
N ALA A 398 -17.43 29.86 -12.25
CA ALA A 398 -17.73 29.40 -10.91
C ALA A 398 -16.49 29.42 -10.01
N PHE A 399 -15.34 29.10 -10.56
CA PHE A 399 -14.05 29.23 -9.92
C PHE A 399 -12.92 29.40 -10.92
N TYR A 400 -11.82 29.93 -10.40
CA TYR A 400 -10.56 30.11 -11.08
C TYR A 400 -9.42 30.02 -10.05
N LYS A 401 -8.44 29.17 -10.28
CA LYS A 401 -7.22 29.09 -9.48
C LYS A 401 -6.03 28.89 -10.39
N ASN A 402 -5.13 29.85 -10.38
CA ASN A 402 -3.92 29.84 -11.16
C ASN A 402 -2.73 29.34 -10.36
N ASP A 403 -1.68 28.95 -11.08
CA ASP A 403 -0.33 28.68 -10.58
C ASP A 403 -0.26 27.66 -9.43
N VAL A 404 -1.12 26.63 -9.48
CA VAL A 404 -1.02 25.51 -8.54
C VAL A 404 0.23 24.71 -8.89
N GLN A 405 1.18 24.65 -7.97
CA GLN A 405 2.46 23.98 -8.19
C GLN A 405 2.29 22.47 -8.15
N LEU A 406 2.79 21.80 -9.17
CA LEU A 406 2.84 20.35 -9.29
C LEU A 406 4.28 19.86 -9.07
N LYS A 407 4.45 18.88 -8.21
CA LYS A 407 5.73 18.19 -8.01
C LYS A 407 5.75 16.87 -8.78
N ALA A 408 6.86 16.59 -9.45
CA ALA A 408 7.05 15.40 -10.27
C ALA A 408 6.59 14.11 -9.54
N GLY A 409 5.67 13.39 -10.15
CA GLY A 409 5.13 12.13 -9.63
C GLY A 409 4.32 12.24 -8.33
N LYS A 410 3.90 13.46 -7.92
CA LYS A 410 3.05 13.66 -6.74
C LYS A 410 1.64 14.07 -7.14
N LEU A 411 0.64 13.44 -6.52
CA LEU A 411 -0.75 13.85 -6.67
C LEU A 411 -1.01 15.15 -5.92
N GLN A 412 -1.57 16.12 -6.61
CA GLN A 412 -2.07 17.37 -6.05
C GLN A 412 -3.59 17.37 -6.07
N VAL A 413 -4.23 17.51 -4.92
CA VAL A 413 -5.68 17.72 -4.83
C VAL A 413 -5.99 19.20 -5.07
N ILE A 414 -6.95 19.46 -5.97
CA ILE A 414 -7.51 20.78 -6.19
C ILE A 414 -8.98 20.74 -5.77
N LYS A 415 -9.38 21.63 -4.86
CA LYS A 415 -10.75 21.67 -4.33
C LYS A 415 -11.24 23.10 -4.21
N PHE A 416 -12.51 23.28 -4.52
CA PHE A 416 -13.27 24.49 -4.28
C PHE A 416 -14.56 24.14 -3.57
N ALA A 417 -14.92 24.91 -2.57
CA ALA A 417 -16.18 24.78 -1.84
C ALA A 417 -17.10 25.97 -2.15
N ASP A 418 -18.41 25.73 -2.04
CA ASP A 418 -19.44 26.76 -2.19
C ASP A 418 -19.36 27.52 -3.52
N CYS A 419 -19.00 26.82 -4.60
CA CYS A 419 -18.89 27.38 -5.93
C CYS A 419 -20.26 27.85 -6.45
N LYS A 420 -20.26 29.00 -7.11
CA LYS A 420 -21.43 29.59 -7.78
C LYS A 420 -20.97 30.36 -8.99
N PHE A 421 -21.70 30.28 -10.09
CA PHE A 421 -21.38 31.05 -11.28
C PHE A 421 -21.59 32.55 -11.06
N ALA A 422 -20.63 33.34 -11.48
CA ALA A 422 -20.56 34.77 -11.18
C ALA A 422 -21.71 35.59 -11.78
N LYS A 423 -22.22 35.17 -12.94
CA LYS A 423 -23.32 35.88 -13.65
C LYS A 423 -24.65 35.11 -13.61
N GLY A 424 -24.78 34.11 -12.73
CA GLY A 424 -25.99 33.30 -12.57
C GLY A 424 -25.94 32.00 -13.33
N ALA A 425 -27.04 31.60 -14.00
CA ALA A 425 -27.08 30.31 -14.70
C ALA A 425 -25.98 30.21 -15.77
N ALA A 426 -25.41 29.01 -15.90
CA ALA A 426 -24.40 28.71 -16.91
C ALA A 426 -24.69 27.33 -17.55
N SER A 427 -24.92 27.31 -18.86
CA SER A 427 -25.15 26.10 -19.64
C SER A 427 -24.97 26.40 -21.14
N PRO A 428 -24.19 25.60 -21.86
CA PRO A 428 -23.27 24.57 -21.38
C PRO A 428 -22.02 25.17 -20.72
N VAL A 429 -21.24 24.32 -20.05
CA VAL A 429 -20.03 24.74 -19.33
C VAL A 429 -18.79 24.07 -19.87
N LYS A 430 -17.63 24.65 -19.64
CA LYS A 430 -16.31 24.11 -19.94
C LYS A 430 -15.42 24.12 -18.72
N LEU A 431 -14.68 23.01 -18.54
CA LEU A 431 -13.66 22.88 -17.52
C LEU A 431 -12.30 22.99 -18.22
N ILE A 432 -11.47 23.90 -17.75
CA ILE A 432 -10.21 24.26 -18.38
C ILE A 432 -9.05 23.89 -17.45
N TYR A 433 -8.03 23.26 -18.03
CA TYR A 433 -6.74 23.03 -17.40
C TYR A 433 -5.65 23.66 -18.28
N ASP A 434 -4.93 24.64 -17.73
CA ASP A 434 -3.80 25.27 -18.42
C ASP A 434 -2.50 24.80 -17.79
N PHE A 435 -1.61 24.24 -18.61
CA PHE A 435 -0.29 23.75 -18.20
C PHE A 435 0.86 24.61 -18.71
N GLY A 436 0.59 25.88 -19.03
CA GLY A 436 1.60 26.77 -19.57
C GLY A 436 2.84 26.91 -18.69
N GLY A 437 4.01 26.96 -19.32
CA GLY A 437 5.32 26.91 -18.67
C GLY A 437 5.89 25.51 -18.51
N CYS A 438 5.30 24.50 -19.17
CA CYS A 438 5.79 23.12 -19.17
C CYS A 438 6.90 22.88 -20.22
N GLU A 439 7.70 21.84 -20.01
CA GLU A 439 8.62 21.28 -20.98
C GLU A 439 7.89 20.32 -21.95
N ALA A 440 8.53 19.97 -23.06
CA ALA A 440 8.03 18.95 -23.98
C ALA A 440 8.15 17.54 -23.36
N GLY A 441 7.18 16.65 -23.64
CA GLY A 441 7.18 15.26 -23.17
C GLY A 441 6.78 15.09 -21.70
N VAL A 442 6.17 16.09 -21.09
CA VAL A 442 5.58 15.98 -19.74
C VAL A 442 4.17 15.42 -19.86
N ASP A 443 3.88 14.35 -19.12
CA ASP A 443 2.54 13.83 -18.97
C ASP A 443 1.84 14.51 -17.78
N PHE A 444 0.66 15.05 -18.04
CA PHE A 444 -0.25 15.57 -17.05
C PHE A 444 -1.44 14.62 -16.92
N VAL A 445 -1.64 14.06 -15.73
CA VAL A 445 -2.76 13.19 -15.42
C VAL A 445 -3.78 13.95 -14.60
N ILE A 446 -5.01 14.04 -15.11
CA ILE A 446 -6.17 14.60 -14.42
C ILE A 446 -7.10 13.44 -14.11
N ALA A 447 -7.55 13.32 -12.88
CA ALA A 447 -8.45 12.23 -12.51
C ALA A 447 -9.43 12.61 -11.40
N ASN A 448 -10.44 11.76 -11.23
CA ASN A 448 -11.41 11.85 -10.14
C ASN A 448 -12.09 13.22 -10.06
N ILE A 449 -12.44 13.79 -11.22
CA ILE A 449 -13.21 15.04 -11.26
C ILE A 449 -14.54 14.79 -10.56
N THR A 450 -14.81 15.58 -9.52
CA THR A 450 -15.99 15.42 -8.67
C THR A 450 -16.69 16.75 -8.51
N ILE A 451 -17.98 16.78 -8.80
CA ILE A 451 -18.84 17.94 -8.62
C ILE A 451 -20.09 17.49 -7.86
N ILE A 452 -20.29 18.04 -6.66
CA ILE A 452 -21.44 17.72 -5.80
C ILE A 452 -22.26 18.97 -5.57
N LYS A 453 -23.52 18.98 -6.04
CA LYS A 453 -24.48 20.06 -5.75
C LYS A 453 -24.93 19.98 -4.30
N LYS A 454 -25.13 21.17 -3.68
CA LYS A 454 -25.65 21.29 -2.30
C LYS A 454 -27.15 21.49 -2.27
#